data_65d8df92e0e57b854a2b12f6ad80a27d
#
_entry.id   65d8df92e0e57b854a2b12f6ad80a27d
#
_cell.length_a   1.000
_cell.length_b   1.000
_cell.length_c   1.000
_cell.angle_alpha   90.00
_cell.angle_beta   90.00
_cell.angle_gamma   90.00
#
_symmetry.space_group_name_H-M   'P 1'
#
loop_
_entity.id
_entity.type
_entity.pdbx_description
1 polymer ?
#
loop_
_entity_poly.entity_id
_entity_poly.type
_entity_poly.pdbx_seq_one_letter_code
_entity_poly.pdbx_strand_id
1 'polypeptide(L)'
;GHMPGPHIRRTMGAAVMTLSDTTDDSIGGLARRIATAAVFGARGSAGVVLAQMFRGLGKGLSGKYNATSSEFGKAFQYGILYAQRAVPEEPEQPLIMVAKAVAKGAYHAVRANLPISEILQAAIEAGKQALAQIGQEDAGARIMFTFLTGCLKGLDGNFVSPTVSLSLGLEAGQLGLPDPRQDLVRPYCVRFTVCNTRVDVPEFERHLREYSSFALVERHEKGIEVHLHTDHVGKVVEQAVGWGPIKNLHITNMSEGHVLSAPGALMRVALLAVAENKVQAREMQEAGVHIIVSGGESSCPSVGELVNAAHSDLASSYVMLSWSRDYRLAFRQAKRLLGDRVELVLCQDKMQQAKAIKAFDPEKDAAENSRIMQQAAGVAES
;
A
#
# COMPACT_ATOMS: atom_id res chain seq x y z
N GLY A 1 -16.86 -4.74 12.07
CA GLY A 1 -16.88 -3.52 11.27
C GLY A 1 -15.48 -3.08 10.94
N HIS A 2 -15.14 -3.10 9.65
CA HIS A 2 -13.80 -2.74 9.19
C HIS A 2 -13.48 -1.29 9.52
N MET A 3 -12.28 -1.05 10.05
CA MET A 3 -11.75 0.28 10.32
C MET A 3 -10.81 0.71 9.19
N PRO A 4 -11.29 1.45 8.17
CA PRO A 4 -10.45 1.86 7.04
C PRO A 4 -9.37 2.88 7.42
N GLY A 5 -9.49 3.51 8.58
CA GLY A 5 -8.56 4.54 9.07
C GLY A 5 -7.09 4.12 9.09
N PRO A 6 -6.71 2.99 9.70
CA PRO A 6 -5.32 2.52 9.72
C PRO A 6 -4.75 2.27 8.31
N HIS A 7 -5.54 1.65 7.42
CA HIS A 7 -5.10 1.35 6.06
C HIS A 7 -4.81 2.61 5.24
N ILE A 8 -5.70 3.61 5.34
CA ILE A 8 -5.49 4.89 4.65
C ILE A 8 -4.33 5.65 5.24
N ARG A 9 -4.19 5.69 6.56
CA ARG A 9 -3.05 6.33 7.21
C ARG A 9 -1.73 5.74 6.72
N ARG A 10 -1.63 4.42 6.59
CA ARG A 10 -0.46 3.73 6.05
C ARG A 10 -0.23 4.05 4.58
N THR A 11 -1.29 4.04 3.76
CA THR A 11 -1.20 4.42 2.34
C THR A 11 -0.75 5.87 2.17
N MET A 12 -1.29 6.80 2.97
CA MET A 12 -0.86 8.20 2.97
C MET A 12 0.57 8.38 3.46
N GLY A 13 0.97 7.64 4.49
CA GLY A 13 2.34 7.65 4.99
C GLY A 13 3.33 7.25 3.91
N ALA A 14 3.05 6.18 3.16
CA ALA A 14 3.86 5.78 2.02
C ALA A 14 4.00 6.93 0.99
N ALA A 15 2.89 7.59 0.67
CA ALA A 15 2.88 8.71 -0.27
C ALA A 15 3.73 9.90 0.20
N VAL A 16 3.57 10.30 1.47
CA VAL A 16 4.26 11.47 2.05
C VAL A 16 5.77 11.24 2.18
N MET A 17 6.17 10.03 2.55
CA MET A 17 7.59 9.75 2.80
C MET A 17 8.46 9.87 1.54
N THR A 18 7.90 9.66 0.36
CA THR A 18 8.66 9.86 -0.88
C THR A 18 8.97 11.32 -1.18
N LEU A 19 8.38 12.26 -0.44
CA LEU A 19 8.63 13.69 -0.60
C LEU A 19 9.83 14.17 0.22
N SER A 20 10.26 13.43 1.24
CA SER A 20 11.35 13.83 2.11
C SER A 20 12.70 13.90 1.41
N ASP A 21 12.92 13.04 0.43
CA ASP A 21 14.22 12.83 -0.23
C ASP A 21 14.22 13.33 -1.69
N THR A 22 13.25 14.15 -2.08
CA THR A 22 13.20 14.64 -3.47
C THR A 22 13.73 16.05 -3.60
N THR A 23 14.53 16.27 -4.65
CA THR A 23 14.94 17.60 -5.12
C THR A 23 14.05 18.10 -6.28
N ASP A 24 13.10 17.29 -6.74
CA ASP A 24 12.14 17.66 -7.79
C ASP A 24 11.02 18.48 -7.14
N ASP A 25 10.91 19.74 -7.54
CA ASP A 25 9.91 20.71 -7.10
C ASP A 25 8.79 20.91 -8.14
N SER A 26 8.84 20.17 -9.26
CA SER A 26 7.78 20.19 -10.26
C SER A 26 6.53 19.47 -9.75
N ILE A 27 5.34 20.09 -9.92
CA ILE A 27 4.08 19.48 -9.48
C ILE A 27 3.81 18.12 -10.15
N GLY A 28 4.21 17.96 -11.40
CA GLY A 28 4.08 16.70 -12.14
C GLY A 28 5.01 15.61 -11.65
N GLY A 29 6.25 15.96 -11.29
CA GLY A 29 7.23 15.05 -10.69
C GLY A 29 6.79 14.59 -9.30
N LEU A 30 6.40 15.54 -8.43
CA LEU A 30 5.88 15.25 -7.10
C LEU A 30 4.62 14.39 -7.13
N ALA A 31 3.65 14.73 -7.99
CA ALA A 31 2.41 13.95 -8.14
C ALA A 31 2.68 12.52 -8.63
N ARG A 32 3.64 12.32 -9.52
CA ARG A 32 4.05 10.98 -9.97
C ARG A 32 4.68 10.17 -8.85
N ARG A 33 5.58 10.77 -8.05
CA ARG A 33 6.20 10.11 -6.90
C ARG A 33 5.17 9.68 -5.87
N ILE A 34 4.28 10.60 -5.47
CA ILE A 34 3.16 10.32 -4.58
C ILE A 34 2.31 9.17 -5.10
N ALA A 35 1.95 9.22 -6.39
CA ALA A 35 1.13 8.20 -7.02
C ALA A 35 1.77 6.81 -6.98
N THR A 36 3.07 6.73 -7.32
CA THR A 36 3.81 5.46 -7.31
C THR A 36 3.87 4.89 -5.89
N ALA A 37 4.28 5.67 -4.92
CA ALA A 37 4.39 5.22 -3.54
C ALA A 37 3.03 4.86 -2.92
N ALA A 38 1.99 5.65 -3.21
CA ALA A 38 0.64 5.34 -2.77
C ALA A 38 0.13 4.01 -3.34
N VAL A 39 0.41 3.70 -4.62
CA VAL A 39 0.01 2.43 -5.25
C VAL A 39 0.69 1.25 -4.56
N PHE A 40 1.99 1.31 -4.32
CA PHE A 40 2.72 0.23 -3.66
C PHE A 40 2.39 0.13 -2.17
N GLY A 41 2.21 1.25 -1.48
CA GLY A 41 1.80 1.30 -0.08
C GLY A 41 0.31 1.08 0.17
N ALA A 42 -0.51 0.88 -0.89
CA ALA A 42 -1.96 0.76 -0.78
C ALA A 42 -2.36 -0.48 0.02
N ARG A 43 -3.23 -0.28 1.03
CA ARG A 43 -3.74 -1.32 1.91
C ARG A 43 -5.25 -1.28 1.98
N GLY A 44 -5.86 -2.45 1.89
CA GLY A 44 -7.31 -2.59 1.90
C GLY A 44 -7.98 -1.85 0.74
N SER A 45 -9.29 -1.96 0.65
CA SER A 45 -10.08 -1.35 -0.44
C SER A 45 -9.96 0.17 -0.46
N ALA A 46 -10.05 0.82 0.70
CA ALA A 46 -10.00 2.28 0.80
C ALA A 46 -8.62 2.84 0.42
N GLY A 47 -7.52 2.16 0.82
CA GLY A 47 -6.16 2.54 0.43
C GLY A 47 -5.92 2.41 -1.07
N VAL A 48 -6.43 1.34 -1.70
CA VAL A 48 -6.33 1.16 -3.16
C VAL A 48 -7.11 2.25 -3.91
N VAL A 49 -8.33 2.59 -3.48
CA VAL A 49 -9.12 3.67 -4.10
C VAL A 49 -8.38 5.00 -4.01
N LEU A 50 -7.83 5.35 -2.83
CA LEU A 50 -7.04 6.55 -2.63
C LEU A 50 -5.77 6.56 -3.51
N ALA A 51 -5.06 5.46 -3.58
CA ALA A 51 -3.87 5.33 -4.42
C ALA A 51 -4.19 5.51 -5.92
N GLN A 52 -5.31 4.99 -6.39
CA GLN A 52 -5.76 5.21 -7.76
C GLN A 52 -6.16 6.68 -8.01
N MET A 53 -6.70 7.36 -7.02
CA MET A 53 -6.95 8.80 -7.09
C MET A 53 -5.64 9.58 -7.28
N PHE A 54 -4.59 9.28 -6.51
CA PHE A 54 -3.26 9.86 -6.73
C PHE A 54 -2.68 9.54 -8.11
N ARG A 55 -2.89 8.31 -8.58
CA ARG A 55 -2.44 7.91 -9.92
C ARG A 55 -3.12 8.73 -11.02
N GLY A 56 -4.41 8.99 -10.91
CA GLY A 56 -5.14 9.87 -11.83
C GLY A 56 -4.65 11.31 -11.77
N LEU A 57 -4.42 11.86 -10.56
CA LEU A 57 -3.82 13.18 -10.39
C LEU A 57 -2.44 13.27 -11.04
N GLY A 58 -1.56 12.30 -10.80
CA GLY A 58 -0.24 12.23 -11.40
C GLY A 58 -0.29 12.14 -12.93
N LYS A 59 -1.28 11.44 -13.50
CA LYS A 59 -1.51 11.38 -14.95
C LYS A 59 -1.91 12.75 -15.50
N GLY A 60 -2.83 13.44 -14.81
CA GLY A 60 -3.33 14.77 -15.24
C GLY A 60 -2.29 15.89 -15.14
N LEU A 61 -1.33 15.76 -14.20
CA LEU A 61 -0.26 16.73 -13.98
C LEU A 61 1.05 16.36 -14.68
N SER A 62 1.08 15.27 -15.45
CA SER A 62 2.31 14.77 -16.09
C SER A 62 2.95 15.85 -16.98
N GLY A 63 4.28 16.05 -16.79
CA GLY A 63 5.07 17.02 -17.55
C GLY A 63 4.85 18.48 -17.14
N LYS A 64 4.11 18.76 -16.07
CA LYS A 64 3.86 20.11 -15.57
C LYS A 64 4.86 20.50 -14.51
N TYR A 65 5.47 21.69 -14.65
CA TYR A 65 6.26 22.30 -13.57
C TYR A 65 5.33 22.98 -12.55
N ASN A 66 4.41 23.82 -13.02
CA ASN A 66 3.32 24.41 -12.26
C ASN A 66 1.97 24.02 -12.88
N ALA A 67 0.89 24.16 -12.12
CA ALA A 67 -0.46 23.92 -12.62
C ALA A 67 -1.35 25.15 -12.41
N THR A 68 -2.07 25.52 -13.46
CA THR A 68 -3.19 26.47 -13.37
C THR A 68 -4.39 25.80 -12.68
N SER A 69 -5.35 26.62 -12.21
CA SER A 69 -6.60 26.11 -11.64
C SER A 69 -7.34 25.15 -12.59
N SER A 70 -7.36 25.47 -13.89
CA SER A 70 -7.97 24.61 -14.91
C SER A 70 -7.25 23.27 -15.07
N GLU A 71 -5.91 23.26 -15.09
CA GLU A 71 -5.10 22.03 -15.16
C GLU A 71 -5.24 21.18 -13.91
N PHE A 72 -5.22 21.81 -12.72
CA PHE A 72 -5.48 21.15 -11.45
C PHE A 72 -6.88 20.49 -11.42
N GLY A 73 -7.91 21.23 -11.85
CA GLY A 73 -9.28 20.71 -11.91
C GLY A 73 -9.41 19.51 -12.85
N LYS A 74 -8.76 19.54 -14.03
CA LYS A 74 -8.69 18.38 -14.93
C LYS A 74 -7.98 17.20 -14.28
N ALA A 75 -6.85 17.42 -13.63
CA ALA A 75 -6.10 16.38 -12.94
C ALA A 75 -6.94 15.76 -11.82
N PHE A 76 -7.69 16.58 -11.09
CA PHE A 76 -8.60 16.13 -10.05
C PHE A 76 -9.71 15.22 -10.60
N GLN A 77 -10.30 15.58 -11.75
CA GLN A 77 -11.28 14.72 -12.46
C GLN A 77 -10.67 13.38 -12.87
N TYR A 78 -9.42 13.37 -13.38
CA TYR A 78 -8.70 12.12 -13.64
C TYR A 78 -8.53 11.28 -12.36
N GLY A 79 -8.22 11.92 -11.23
CA GLY A 79 -8.13 11.26 -9.92
C GLY A 79 -9.42 10.51 -9.58
N ILE A 80 -10.57 11.18 -9.69
CA ILE A 80 -11.87 10.58 -9.42
C ILE A 80 -12.21 9.46 -10.42
N LEU A 81 -11.93 9.66 -11.70
CA LEU A 81 -12.16 8.64 -12.73
C LEU A 81 -11.36 7.35 -12.44
N TYR A 82 -10.10 7.47 -12.04
CA TYR A 82 -9.26 6.33 -11.70
C TYR A 82 -9.74 5.64 -10.42
N ALA A 83 -10.19 6.39 -9.42
CA ALA A 83 -10.80 5.85 -8.21
C ALA A 83 -12.07 5.03 -8.52
N GLN A 84 -12.95 5.54 -9.38
CA GLN A 84 -14.16 4.84 -9.82
C GLN A 84 -13.85 3.52 -10.56
N ARG A 85 -12.84 3.54 -11.44
CA ARG A 85 -12.40 2.35 -12.18
C ARG A 85 -11.77 1.27 -11.30
N ALA A 86 -11.37 1.61 -10.09
CA ALA A 86 -10.82 0.62 -9.15
C ALA A 86 -11.90 -0.27 -8.54
N VAL A 87 -13.14 0.20 -8.48
CA VAL A 87 -14.30 -0.52 -7.91
C VAL A 87 -15.47 -0.57 -8.91
N PRO A 88 -15.32 -1.25 -10.04
CA PRO A 88 -16.34 -1.27 -11.11
C PRO A 88 -17.63 -2.00 -10.70
N GLU A 89 -17.54 -2.93 -9.75
CA GLU A 89 -18.65 -3.82 -9.36
C GLU A 89 -19.65 -3.18 -8.41
N GLU A 90 -19.34 -2.01 -7.86
CA GLU A 90 -20.16 -1.34 -6.84
C GLU A 90 -20.30 0.17 -7.13
N PRO A 91 -20.93 0.54 -8.26
CA PRO A 91 -21.03 1.95 -8.68
C PRO A 91 -21.91 2.81 -7.76
N GLU A 92 -22.73 2.18 -6.92
CA GLU A 92 -23.64 2.82 -5.96
C GLU A 92 -23.09 2.88 -4.53
N GLN A 93 -21.84 2.45 -4.32
CA GLN A 93 -21.23 2.64 -3.01
C GLN A 93 -21.24 4.12 -2.61
N PRO A 94 -21.54 4.44 -1.33
CA PRO A 94 -21.57 5.81 -0.84
C PRO A 94 -20.29 6.60 -1.16
N LEU A 95 -19.12 5.97 -0.97
CA LEU A 95 -17.83 6.57 -1.33
C LEU A 95 -17.78 7.02 -2.81
N ILE A 96 -18.25 6.18 -3.75
CA ILE A 96 -18.22 6.48 -5.19
C ILE A 96 -19.22 7.58 -5.54
N MET A 97 -20.41 7.56 -4.94
CA MET A 97 -21.41 8.61 -5.14
C MET A 97 -20.89 9.96 -4.63
N VAL A 98 -20.27 9.97 -3.44
CA VAL A 98 -19.62 11.16 -2.86
C VAL A 98 -18.47 11.62 -3.74
N ALA A 99 -17.61 10.71 -4.23
CA ALA A 99 -16.52 11.05 -5.13
C ALA A 99 -16.99 11.71 -6.43
N LYS A 100 -18.12 11.24 -7.00
CA LYS A 100 -18.73 11.88 -8.18
C LYS A 100 -19.21 13.30 -7.86
N ALA A 101 -19.84 13.52 -6.70
CA ALA A 101 -20.30 14.84 -6.27
C ALA A 101 -19.12 15.80 -6.03
N VAL A 102 -18.06 15.33 -5.37
CA VAL A 102 -16.79 16.03 -5.19
C VAL A 102 -16.21 16.48 -6.55
N ALA A 103 -16.13 15.57 -7.52
CA ALA A 103 -15.67 15.89 -8.87
C ALA A 103 -16.54 16.93 -9.57
N LYS A 104 -17.88 16.83 -9.43
CA LYS A 104 -18.82 17.79 -10.01
C LYS A 104 -18.68 19.15 -9.38
N GLY A 105 -18.54 19.26 -8.05
CA GLY A 105 -18.29 20.52 -7.35
C GLY A 105 -17.01 21.18 -7.83
N ALA A 106 -15.90 20.42 -7.90
CA ALA A 106 -14.65 20.92 -8.43
C ALA A 106 -14.77 21.41 -9.88
N TYR A 107 -15.48 20.67 -10.73
CA TYR A 107 -15.68 21.04 -12.15
C TYR A 107 -16.41 22.38 -12.30
N HIS A 108 -17.47 22.62 -11.55
CA HIS A 108 -18.21 23.88 -11.59
C HIS A 108 -17.34 25.05 -11.13
N ALA A 109 -16.55 24.88 -10.06
CA ALA A 109 -15.65 25.90 -9.55
C ALA A 109 -14.54 26.24 -10.57
N VAL A 110 -13.98 25.22 -11.25
CA VAL A 110 -13.00 25.42 -12.35
C VAL A 110 -13.61 26.22 -13.50
N ARG A 111 -14.84 25.92 -13.89
CA ARG A 111 -15.54 26.66 -14.96
C ARG A 111 -15.85 28.11 -14.59
N ALA A 112 -16.00 28.39 -13.30
CA ALA A 112 -16.15 29.73 -12.76
C ALA A 112 -14.79 30.46 -12.59
N ASN A 113 -13.68 29.86 -13.02
CA ASN A 113 -12.30 30.37 -12.88
C ASN A 113 -11.90 30.69 -11.43
N LEU A 114 -12.38 29.91 -10.49
CA LEU A 114 -12.04 30.08 -9.08
C LEU A 114 -10.59 29.62 -8.77
N PRO A 115 -9.94 30.16 -7.75
CA PRO A 115 -8.64 29.71 -7.30
C PRO A 115 -8.70 28.27 -6.74
N ILE A 116 -7.54 27.60 -6.66
CA ILE A 116 -7.45 26.18 -6.24
C ILE A 116 -8.07 25.95 -4.85
N SER A 117 -7.91 26.88 -3.91
CA SER A 117 -8.52 26.82 -2.58
C SER A 117 -10.05 26.75 -2.64
N GLU A 118 -10.67 27.61 -3.46
CA GLU A 118 -12.13 27.62 -3.63
C GLU A 118 -12.63 26.41 -4.43
N ILE A 119 -11.82 25.88 -5.38
CA ILE A 119 -12.12 24.61 -6.07
C ILE A 119 -12.20 23.46 -5.07
N LEU A 120 -11.21 23.36 -4.15
CA LEU A 120 -11.22 22.32 -3.11
C LEU A 120 -12.39 22.51 -2.14
N GLN A 121 -12.71 23.74 -1.77
CA GLN A 121 -13.82 24.06 -0.89
C GLN A 121 -15.17 23.66 -1.51
N ALA A 122 -15.40 24.01 -2.77
CA ALA A 122 -16.60 23.63 -3.52
C ALA A 122 -16.71 22.11 -3.69
N ALA A 123 -15.60 21.43 -3.89
CA ALA A 123 -15.53 19.96 -3.97
C ALA A 123 -15.94 19.30 -2.65
N ILE A 124 -15.40 19.79 -1.53
CA ILE A 124 -15.72 19.29 -0.17
C ILE A 124 -17.20 19.49 0.12
N GLU A 125 -17.72 20.67 -0.16
CA GLU A 125 -19.11 21.02 0.14
C GLU A 125 -20.09 20.17 -0.69
N ALA A 126 -19.85 20.02 -2.00
CA ALA A 126 -20.66 19.17 -2.84
C ALA A 126 -20.66 17.70 -2.37
N GLY A 127 -19.51 17.21 -1.91
CA GLY A 127 -19.39 15.87 -1.36
C GLY A 127 -20.14 15.69 -0.04
N LYS A 128 -20.07 16.65 0.86
CA LYS A 128 -20.83 16.66 2.13
C LYS A 128 -22.33 16.66 1.91
N GLN A 129 -22.81 17.47 0.96
CA GLN A 129 -24.23 17.51 0.59
C GLN A 129 -24.70 16.16 0.04
N ALA A 130 -23.89 15.52 -0.82
CA ALA A 130 -24.21 14.20 -1.34
C ALA A 130 -24.25 13.13 -0.24
N LEU A 131 -23.28 13.15 0.71
CA LEU A 131 -23.29 12.23 1.84
C LEU A 131 -24.52 12.41 2.74
N ALA A 132 -24.91 13.66 2.99
CA ALA A 132 -26.13 13.95 3.75
C ALA A 132 -27.40 13.43 3.05
N GLN A 133 -27.48 13.50 1.72
CA GLN A 133 -28.60 12.96 0.94
C GLN A 133 -28.65 11.41 0.95
N ILE A 134 -27.51 10.75 1.01
CA ILE A 134 -27.42 9.29 1.12
C ILE A 134 -27.94 8.82 2.49
N GLY A 135 -27.82 9.64 3.51
CA GLY A 135 -28.33 9.36 4.86
C GLY A 135 -27.59 8.23 5.61
N GLN A 136 -26.44 7.82 5.12
CA GLN A 136 -25.58 6.80 5.74
C GLN A 136 -24.20 7.36 6.02
N GLU A 137 -23.65 7.06 7.21
CA GLU A 137 -22.25 7.36 7.47
C GLU A 137 -21.34 6.45 6.67
N ASP A 138 -20.44 7.02 5.90
CA ASP A 138 -19.42 6.28 5.16
C ASP A 138 -18.01 6.72 5.57
N ALA A 139 -17.24 5.74 6.06
CA ALA A 139 -15.88 5.99 6.55
C ALA A 139 -14.93 6.42 5.42
N GLY A 140 -15.10 5.89 4.20
CA GLY A 140 -14.31 6.25 3.03
C GLY A 140 -14.54 7.70 2.61
N ALA A 141 -15.81 8.14 2.60
CA ALA A 141 -16.18 9.53 2.33
C ALA A 141 -15.60 10.50 3.36
N ARG A 142 -15.68 10.17 4.66
CA ARG A 142 -15.07 10.98 5.74
C ARG A 142 -13.57 11.14 5.57
N ILE A 143 -12.89 10.09 5.15
CA ILE A 143 -11.45 10.10 4.89
C ILE A 143 -11.12 10.97 3.68
N MET A 144 -11.89 10.89 2.61
CA MET A 144 -11.73 11.78 1.45
C MET A 144 -11.86 13.25 1.85
N PHE A 145 -12.84 13.60 2.69
CA PHE A 145 -12.97 14.98 3.20
C PHE A 145 -11.78 15.38 4.08
N THR A 146 -11.28 14.48 4.92
CA THR A 146 -10.10 14.73 5.74
C THR A 146 -8.89 15.03 4.87
N PHE A 147 -8.68 14.23 3.81
CA PHE A 147 -7.62 14.45 2.83
C PHE A 147 -7.75 15.80 2.12
N LEU A 148 -8.92 16.10 1.55
CA LEU A 148 -9.14 17.36 0.84
C LEU A 148 -9.02 18.58 1.76
N THR A 149 -9.49 18.47 3.00
CA THR A 149 -9.33 19.51 4.02
C THR A 149 -7.84 19.69 4.39
N GLY A 150 -7.07 18.61 4.44
CA GLY A 150 -5.62 18.68 4.63
C GLY A 150 -4.92 19.41 3.49
N CYS A 151 -5.31 19.14 2.23
CA CYS A 151 -4.80 19.87 1.07
C CYS A 151 -5.13 21.37 1.14
N LEU A 152 -6.35 21.70 1.54
CA LEU A 152 -6.78 23.11 1.71
C LEU A 152 -5.93 23.82 2.77
N LYS A 153 -5.75 23.21 3.95
CA LYS A 153 -4.90 23.74 5.01
C LYS A 153 -3.45 23.91 4.57
N GLY A 154 -2.94 22.99 3.76
CA GLY A 154 -1.60 23.09 3.19
C GLY A 154 -1.44 24.29 2.25
N LEU A 155 -2.44 24.59 1.44
CA LEU A 155 -2.45 25.79 0.58
C LEU A 155 -2.45 27.08 1.38
N ASP A 156 -3.11 27.13 2.52
CA ASP A 156 -3.15 28.29 3.43
C ASP A 156 -1.85 28.48 4.24
N GLY A 157 -0.83 27.65 4.02
CA GLY A 157 0.45 27.70 4.74
C GLY A 157 0.36 27.19 6.18
N ASN A 158 -0.77 26.63 6.58
CA ASN A 158 -0.96 25.98 7.89
C ASN A 158 -0.32 24.56 7.87
N PHE A 159 1.00 24.54 7.78
CA PHE A 159 1.75 23.28 7.89
C PHE A 159 1.70 22.81 9.34
N VAL A 160 1.06 21.67 9.57
CA VAL A 160 1.42 20.85 10.72
C VAL A 160 2.80 20.31 10.41
N SER A 161 3.83 20.85 11.08
CA SER A 161 5.18 20.32 10.95
C SER A 161 5.12 18.81 11.09
N PRO A 162 5.79 18.02 10.23
CA PRO A 162 5.84 16.56 10.33
C PRO A 162 6.58 16.04 11.57
N THR A 163 6.89 16.89 12.54
CA THR A 163 7.24 16.50 13.92
C THR A 163 6.09 15.81 14.68
N VAL A 164 4.92 15.70 14.12
CA VAL A 164 4.05 14.60 14.50
C VAL A 164 4.84 13.35 14.14
N SER A 165 5.48 12.80 15.18
CA SER A 165 6.06 11.48 15.15
C SER A 165 5.26 10.64 14.20
N LEU A 166 5.86 10.26 13.08
CA LEU A 166 5.28 9.32 12.14
C LEU A 166 5.31 7.93 12.80
N SER A 167 4.90 7.83 14.06
CA SER A 167 4.39 6.63 14.72
C SER A 167 3.10 6.24 14.01
N LEU A 168 3.20 6.24 12.66
CA LEU A 168 2.10 5.88 11.78
C LEU A 168 1.89 4.38 11.76
N GLY A 169 2.60 3.61 12.61
CA GLY A 169 2.51 2.15 12.57
C GLY A 169 2.68 1.63 11.14
N LEU A 170 3.53 2.32 10.37
CA LEU A 170 3.89 1.88 9.04
C LEU A 170 5.03 0.90 9.20
N GLU A 171 4.75 -0.35 8.95
CA GLU A 171 5.84 -1.30 8.73
C GLU A 171 6.58 -0.85 7.46
N ALA A 172 7.87 -0.61 7.55
CA ALA A 172 8.62 0.00 6.48
C ALA A 172 8.80 -0.90 5.24
N GLY A 173 8.56 -2.22 5.35
CA GLY A 173 8.38 -3.09 4.18
C GLY A 173 7.23 -2.65 3.26
N GLN A 174 6.47 -1.63 3.71
CA GLN A 174 5.29 -1.12 3.02
C GLN A 174 5.52 0.21 2.32
N LEU A 175 6.69 0.84 2.54
CA LEU A 175 6.91 2.22 2.17
C LEU A 175 7.74 2.44 0.94
N GLY A 176 8.36 1.48 0.42
CA GLY A 176 9.25 1.73 -0.68
C GLY A 176 9.62 0.48 -1.41
N LEU A 177 8.75 0.03 -2.29
CA LEU A 177 9.30 -0.53 -3.47
C LEU A 177 9.81 0.64 -4.31
N PRO A 178 11.11 0.73 -4.53
CA PRO A 178 11.63 1.64 -5.52
C PRO A 178 10.93 1.34 -6.84
N ASP A 179 10.65 2.38 -7.61
CA ASP A 179 10.35 2.19 -9.02
C ASP A 179 11.45 1.28 -9.56
N PRO A 180 11.15 0.09 -10.11
CA PRO A 180 12.15 -0.82 -10.65
C PRO A 180 13.01 -0.18 -11.75
N ARG A 181 12.72 1.05 -12.11
CA ARG A 181 13.45 1.89 -13.05
C ARG A 181 14.31 2.99 -12.41
N GLN A 182 14.35 3.09 -11.07
CA GLN A 182 15.24 4.01 -10.35
C GLN A 182 16.33 3.22 -9.62
N ASP A 183 17.57 3.62 -9.79
CA ASP A 183 18.70 3.08 -9.03
C ASP A 183 18.39 3.14 -7.53
N LEU A 184 18.49 1.99 -6.88
CA LEU A 184 18.30 1.87 -5.45
C LEU A 184 19.37 2.65 -4.71
N VAL A 185 18.99 3.77 -4.13
CA VAL A 185 19.88 4.59 -3.33
C VAL A 185 20.33 3.85 -2.06
N ARG A 186 19.56 2.83 -1.62
CA ARG A 186 19.83 2.05 -0.39
C ARG A 186 19.41 0.59 -0.54
N PRO A 187 20.34 -0.31 -0.80
CA PRO A 187 20.05 -1.66 -1.27
C PRO A 187 19.59 -2.63 -0.18
N TYR A 188 19.73 -2.30 1.11
CA TYR A 188 19.41 -3.26 2.18
C TYR A 188 18.24 -2.79 3.04
N CYS A 189 17.28 -3.69 3.23
CA CYS A 189 16.25 -3.61 4.26
C CYS A 189 16.73 -4.35 5.51
N VAL A 190 16.74 -3.66 6.66
CA VAL A 190 17.17 -4.23 7.93
C VAL A 190 16.04 -4.13 8.95
N ARG A 191 15.68 -5.26 9.54
CA ARG A 191 14.69 -5.35 10.64
C ARG A 191 15.30 -6.04 11.84
N PHE A 192 15.02 -5.52 13.03
CA PHE A 192 15.42 -6.17 14.29
C PHE A 192 14.59 -5.64 15.46
N THR A 193 14.64 -6.38 16.57
CA THR A 193 14.06 -5.96 17.84
C THR A 193 15.16 -5.81 18.87
N VAL A 194 15.31 -4.62 19.47
CA VAL A 194 16.21 -4.40 20.60
C VAL A 194 15.44 -4.64 21.90
N CYS A 195 15.87 -5.65 22.67
CA CYS A 195 15.24 -6.03 23.92
C CYS A 195 15.88 -5.33 25.10
N ASN A 196 15.10 -5.14 26.18
CA ASN A 196 15.60 -4.61 27.46
C ASN A 196 16.37 -3.29 27.36
N THR A 197 16.05 -2.46 26.36
CA THR A 197 16.68 -1.14 26.19
C THR A 197 15.99 -0.07 27.03
N ARG A 198 16.77 0.85 27.56
CA ARG A 198 16.31 2.05 28.26
C ARG A 198 16.21 3.27 27.35
N VAL A 199 16.76 3.18 26.15
CA VAL A 199 16.71 4.23 25.13
C VAL A 199 15.27 4.44 24.70
N ASP A 200 14.85 5.68 24.54
CA ASP A 200 13.51 6.00 24.06
C ASP A 200 13.43 6.06 22.51
N VAL A 201 12.22 6.02 21.97
CA VAL A 201 11.99 5.99 20.51
C VAL A 201 12.60 7.21 19.79
N PRO A 202 12.43 8.47 20.26
CA PRO A 202 13.02 9.64 19.62
C PRO A 202 14.56 9.60 19.58
N GLU A 203 15.18 9.02 20.59
CA GLU A 203 16.65 8.87 20.64
C GLU A 203 17.12 7.82 19.65
N PHE A 204 16.40 6.68 19.53
CA PHE A 204 16.65 5.69 18.49
C PHE A 204 16.57 6.30 17.09
N GLU A 205 15.50 7.01 16.79
CA GLU A 205 15.30 7.65 15.49
C GLU A 205 16.43 8.62 15.14
N ARG A 206 16.87 9.41 16.12
CA ARG A 206 17.96 10.39 15.91
C ARG A 206 19.26 9.71 15.49
N HIS A 207 19.65 8.63 16.16
CA HIS A 207 20.88 7.90 15.84
C HIS A 207 20.77 7.16 14.50
N LEU A 208 19.60 6.61 14.19
CA LEU A 208 19.42 5.88 12.94
C LEU A 208 19.38 6.80 11.71
N ARG A 209 19.06 8.08 11.87
CA ARG A 209 19.09 9.07 10.78
C ARG A 209 20.47 9.26 10.15
N GLU A 210 21.53 8.94 10.85
CA GLU A 210 22.91 8.97 10.30
C GLU A 210 23.11 7.89 9.23
N TYR A 211 22.36 6.78 9.30
CA TYR A 211 22.52 5.62 8.44
C TYR A 211 21.35 5.41 7.48
N SER A 212 20.26 6.12 7.72
CA SER A 212 19.04 5.99 6.95
C SER A 212 18.26 7.30 6.94
N SER A 213 17.86 7.79 5.77
CA SER A 213 16.88 8.88 5.67
C SER A 213 15.50 8.42 6.18
N PHE A 214 15.33 7.12 6.31
CA PHE A 214 14.10 6.49 6.76
C PHE A 214 14.41 5.36 7.74
N ALA A 215 13.94 5.51 8.99
CA ALA A 215 13.90 4.46 9.99
C ALA A 215 12.54 4.50 10.69
N LEU A 216 11.90 3.34 10.75
CA LEU A 216 10.70 3.14 11.55
C LEU A 216 11.10 2.54 12.89
N VAL A 217 10.64 3.16 13.96
CA VAL A 217 10.97 2.73 15.32
C VAL A 217 9.69 2.66 16.13
N GLU A 218 9.33 1.47 16.59
CA GLU A 218 8.13 1.24 17.38
C GLU A 218 8.47 0.55 18.71
N ARG A 219 7.87 1.06 19.80
CA ARG A 219 8.00 0.41 21.12
C ARG A 219 6.87 -0.59 21.31
N HIS A 220 7.25 -1.81 21.66
CA HIS A 220 6.35 -2.90 22.05
C HIS A 220 6.67 -3.40 23.46
N GLU A 221 5.81 -4.23 24.01
CA GLU A 221 6.04 -4.83 25.34
C GLU A 221 7.37 -5.60 25.47
N LYS A 222 7.87 -6.15 24.36
CA LYS A 222 9.08 -6.99 24.31
C LYS A 222 10.35 -6.23 23.96
N GLY A 223 10.26 -4.93 23.63
CA GLY A 223 11.41 -4.12 23.22
C GLY A 223 11.05 -3.05 22.19
N ILE A 224 12.04 -2.56 21.50
CA ILE A 224 11.89 -1.61 20.39
C ILE A 224 12.13 -2.34 19.08
N GLU A 225 11.12 -2.37 18.23
CA GLU A 225 11.22 -2.87 16.86
C GLU A 225 11.72 -1.75 15.94
N VAL A 226 12.73 -2.08 15.14
CA VAL A 226 13.36 -1.16 14.20
C VAL A 226 13.30 -1.76 12.81
N HIS A 227 12.94 -0.92 11.85
CA HIS A 227 13.00 -1.26 10.44
C HIS A 227 13.53 -0.06 9.64
N LEU A 228 14.57 -0.25 8.87
CA LEU A 228 15.17 0.81 8.07
C LEU A 228 15.76 0.28 6.77
N HIS A 229 15.97 1.21 5.83
CA HIS A 229 16.69 0.95 4.60
C HIS A 229 18.04 1.64 4.64
N THR A 230 19.12 0.92 4.38
CA THR A 230 20.48 1.44 4.49
C THR A 230 21.45 0.76 3.53
N ASP A 231 22.53 1.46 3.20
CA ASP A 231 23.75 0.92 2.60
C ASP A 231 24.82 0.56 3.64
N HIS A 232 24.59 0.90 4.92
CA HIS A 232 25.52 0.70 6.03
C HIS A 232 25.05 -0.35 7.05
N VAL A 233 24.63 -1.53 6.58
CA VAL A 233 24.07 -2.61 7.42
C VAL A 233 24.95 -2.91 8.65
N GLY A 234 26.27 -3.02 8.46
CA GLY A 234 27.20 -3.32 9.55
C GLY A 234 27.15 -2.29 10.67
N LYS A 235 27.16 -1.00 10.34
CA LYS A 235 27.11 0.10 11.31
C LYS A 235 25.79 0.13 12.08
N VAL A 236 24.66 -0.12 11.38
CA VAL A 236 23.34 -0.19 12.02
C VAL A 236 23.27 -1.32 13.03
N VAL A 237 23.75 -2.51 12.67
CA VAL A 237 23.74 -3.67 13.58
C VAL A 237 24.68 -3.44 14.77
N GLU A 238 25.88 -2.88 14.54
CA GLU A 238 26.84 -2.54 15.60
C GLU A 238 26.23 -1.54 16.60
N GLN A 239 25.60 -0.49 16.09
CA GLN A 239 24.90 0.50 16.92
C GLN A 239 23.75 -0.15 17.71
N ALA A 240 22.96 -1.00 17.07
CA ALA A 240 21.83 -1.67 17.69
C ALA A 240 22.26 -2.59 18.85
N VAL A 241 23.37 -3.32 18.69
CA VAL A 241 23.94 -4.16 19.76
C VAL A 241 24.35 -3.32 20.98
N GLY A 242 24.84 -2.10 20.76
CA GLY A 242 25.17 -1.16 21.84
C GLY A 242 23.95 -0.72 22.67
N TRP A 243 22.75 -0.79 22.14
CA TRP A 243 21.52 -0.41 22.84
C TRP A 243 20.88 -1.55 23.64
N GLY A 244 21.21 -2.80 23.31
CA GLY A 244 20.70 -3.97 24.00
C GLY A 244 20.72 -5.25 23.15
N PRO A 245 20.29 -6.38 23.72
CA PRO A 245 20.24 -7.64 22.99
C PRO A 245 19.30 -7.56 21.79
N ILE A 246 19.79 -7.96 20.61
CA ILE A 246 19.02 -7.96 19.37
C ILE A 246 18.33 -9.30 19.20
N LYS A 247 17.07 -9.27 18.76
CA LYS A 247 16.29 -10.43 18.31
C LYS A 247 15.68 -10.16 16.94
N ASN A 248 15.31 -11.22 16.24
CA ASN A 248 14.62 -11.17 14.96
C ASN A 248 15.35 -10.31 13.91
N LEU A 249 16.69 -10.40 13.88
CA LEU A 249 17.46 -9.68 12.87
C LEU A 249 17.23 -10.31 11.50
N HIS A 250 16.71 -9.50 10.58
CA HIS A 250 16.52 -9.83 9.18
C HIS A 250 17.19 -8.77 8.32
N ILE A 251 18.00 -9.20 7.38
CA ILE A 251 18.68 -8.35 6.40
C ILE A 251 18.30 -8.86 5.02
N THR A 252 17.75 -7.99 4.19
CA THR A 252 17.31 -8.32 2.85
C THR A 252 17.98 -7.42 1.84
N ASN A 253 18.65 -7.97 0.84
CA ASN A 253 19.14 -7.21 -0.30
C ASN A 253 17.96 -6.90 -1.25
N MET A 254 17.61 -5.63 -1.37
CA MET A 254 16.47 -5.20 -2.18
C MET A 254 16.80 -5.07 -3.66
N SER A 255 18.10 -5.04 -4.02
CA SER A 255 18.54 -4.92 -5.41
C SER A 255 18.57 -6.26 -6.16
N GLU A 256 18.65 -7.37 -5.45
CA GLU A 256 18.74 -8.70 -6.07
C GLU A 256 17.39 -9.41 -6.19
N GLY A 257 16.27 -8.74 -5.91
CA GLY A 257 15.01 -9.45 -5.70
C GLY A 257 15.18 -10.52 -4.62
N HIS A 258 14.27 -10.71 -3.71
CA HIS A 258 14.47 -11.63 -2.59
C HIS A 258 14.76 -13.06 -3.06
N VAL A 259 16.03 -13.39 -3.28
CA VAL A 259 16.45 -14.76 -3.51
C VAL A 259 16.57 -15.45 -2.17
N LEU A 260 15.46 -15.97 -1.70
CA LEU A 260 15.43 -17.06 -0.75
C LEU A 260 15.21 -18.37 -1.54
N SER A 261 16.11 -18.69 -2.44
CA SER A 261 16.16 -20.05 -2.96
C SER A 261 17.58 -20.56 -2.91
N ALA A 262 17.75 -21.66 -2.18
CA ALA A 262 18.79 -22.59 -2.52
C ALA A 262 18.74 -22.84 -4.04
N PRO A 263 19.88 -23.06 -4.74
CA PRO A 263 19.89 -23.36 -6.16
C PRO A 263 19.19 -24.70 -6.43
N GLY A 264 17.88 -24.65 -6.51
CA GLY A 264 16.98 -25.72 -6.89
C GLY A 264 16.14 -25.25 -8.06
N ALA A 265 15.75 -26.15 -8.94
CA ALA A 265 14.96 -25.83 -10.11
C ALA A 265 13.79 -24.91 -9.75
N LEU A 266 13.66 -23.78 -10.45
CA LEU A 266 12.50 -22.90 -10.36
C LEU A 266 11.22 -23.73 -10.50
N MET A 267 10.31 -23.60 -9.56
CA MET A 267 9.00 -24.22 -9.68
C MET A 267 8.27 -23.62 -10.89
N ARG A 268 7.48 -24.44 -11.56
CA ARG A 268 6.66 -23.96 -12.68
C ARG A 268 5.61 -22.94 -12.17
N VAL A 269 4.95 -23.30 -11.07
CA VAL A 269 3.93 -22.45 -10.41
C VAL A 269 4.04 -22.56 -8.90
N ALA A 270 3.89 -21.43 -8.18
CA ALA A 270 3.84 -21.42 -6.73
C ALA A 270 2.51 -20.83 -6.24
N LEU A 271 2.04 -21.34 -5.10
CA LEU A 271 0.85 -20.87 -4.42
C LEU A 271 1.24 -19.84 -3.36
N LEU A 272 0.65 -18.64 -3.45
CA LEU A 272 0.84 -17.53 -2.54
C LEU A 272 -0.47 -17.23 -1.81
N ALA A 273 -0.44 -17.17 -0.48
CA ALA A 273 -1.61 -16.84 0.33
C ALA A 273 -1.29 -15.84 1.44
N VAL A 274 -2.34 -15.24 2.01
CA VAL A 274 -2.24 -14.33 3.16
C VAL A 274 -2.73 -15.05 4.41
N ALA A 275 -1.92 -15.03 5.48
CA ALA A 275 -2.27 -15.56 6.79
C ALA A 275 -2.43 -14.44 7.81
N GLU A 276 -3.47 -14.50 8.62
CA GLU A 276 -3.79 -13.49 9.65
C GLU A 276 -2.99 -13.67 10.94
N ASN A 277 -2.47 -14.88 11.16
CA ASN A 277 -1.70 -15.21 12.35
C ASN A 277 -0.76 -16.40 12.10
N LYS A 278 0.14 -16.66 13.05
CA LYS A 278 1.15 -17.72 12.94
C LYS A 278 0.56 -19.13 12.88
N VAL A 279 -0.59 -19.38 13.52
CA VAL A 279 -1.24 -20.69 13.48
C VAL A 279 -1.75 -20.96 12.07
N GLN A 280 -2.50 -20.03 11.51
CA GLN A 280 -2.99 -20.12 10.14
C GLN A 280 -1.85 -20.22 9.11
N ALA A 281 -0.75 -19.49 9.32
CA ALA A 281 0.44 -19.59 8.45
C ALA A 281 1.01 -21.01 8.44
N ARG A 282 1.12 -21.64 9.61
CA ARG A 282 1.58 -23.03 9.72
C ARG A 282 0.63 -24.02 9.03
N GLU A 283 -0.68 -23.89 9.30
CA GLU A 283 -1.70 -24.73 8.64
C GLU A 283 -1.64 -24.63 7.11
N MET A 284 -1.49 -23.41 6.59
CA MET A 284 -1.35 -23.18 5.14
C MET A 284 -0.05 -23.77 4.59
N GLN A 285 1.05 -23.66 5.31
CA GLN A 285 2.33 -24.24 4.90
C GLN A 285 2.26 -25.76 4.87
N GLU A 286 1.65 -26.39 5.88
CA GLU A 286 1.41 -27.83 5.93
C GLU A 286 0.46 -28.30 4.81
N ALA A 287 -0.47 -27.43 4.38
CA ALA A 287 -1.38 -27.69 3.27
C ALA A 287 -0.76 -27.46 1.88
N GLY A 288 0.52 -27.04 1.79
CA GLY A 288 1.25 -26.88 0.53
C GLY A 288 1.27 -25.46 -0.03
N VAL A 289 0.95 -24.42 0.76
CA VAL A 289 1.15 -23.03 0.35
C VAL A 289 2.65 -22.71 0.40
N HIS A 290 3.20 -22.25 -0.72
CA HIS A 290 4.64 -22.02 -0.87
C HIS A 290 5.10 -20.68 -0.31
N ILE A 291 4.28 -19.64 -0.45
CA ILE A 291 4.59 -18.28 0.00
C ILE A 291 3.44 -17.79 0.86
N ILE A 292 3.76 -17.33 2.06
CA ILE A 292 2.77 -16.80 3.01
C ILE A 292 3.13 -15.37 3.33
N VAL A 293 2.22 -14.46 2.99
CA VAL A 293 2.30 -13.04 3.35
C VAL A 293 1.52 -12.82 4.65
N SER A 294 2.12 -12.09 5.58
CA SER A 294 1.44 -11.74 6.83
C SER A 294 0.29 -10.76 6.57
N GLY A 295 -0.86 -11.04 7.17
CA GLY A 295 -2.06 -10.22 7.11
C GLY A 295 -2.76 -10.16 8.46
N GLY A 296 -3.95 -9.57 8.49
CA GLY A 296 -4.81 -9.42 9.67
C GLY A 296 -5.63 -8.15 9.60
N GLU A 297 -6.57 -7.96 10.53
CA GLU A 297 -7.46 -6.78 10.54
C GLU A 297 -6.68 -5.46 10.66
N SER A 298 -5.60 -5.44 11.45
CA SER A 298 -4.74 -4.27 11.64
C SER A 298 -3.56 -4.20 10.67
N SER A 299 -3.22 -5.30 9.99
CA SER A 299 -2.03 -5.43 9.14
C SER A 299 -2.37 -6.03 7.76
N CYS A 300 -3.39 -5.49 7.10
CA CYS A 300 -3.70 -5.84 5.71
C CYS A 300 -2.44 -5.71 4.84
N PRO A 301 -2.07 -6.73 4.03
CA PRO A 301 -0.88 -6.64 3.19
C PRO A 301 -1.00 -5.50 2.19
N SER A 302 0.11 -4.82 1.94
CA SER A 302 0.17 -3.80 0.89
C SER A 302 0.26 -4.45 -0.48
N VAL A 303 -0.09 -3.70 -1.50
CA VAL A 303 0.15 -4.10 -2.90
C VAL A 303 1.62 -4.42 -3.13
N GLY A 304 2.52 -3.63 -2.53
CA GLY A 304 3.95 -3.84 -2.62
C GLY A 304 4.42 -5.16 -2.02
N GLU A 305 3.93 -5.54 -0.85
CA GLU A 305 4.27 -6.83 -0.24
C GLU A 305 3.81 -8.01 -1.10
N LEU A 306 2.62 -7.91 -1.70
CA LEU A 306 2.12 -8.93 -2.62
C LEU A 306 2.97 -9.02 -3.89
N VAL A 307 3.35 -7.88 -4.47
CA VAL A 307 4.21 -7.82 -5.65
C VAL A 307 5.60 -8.38 -5.35
N ASN A 308 6.20 -8.02 -4.21
CA ASN A 308 7.49 -8.56 -3.79
C ASN A 308 7.46 -10.06 -3.55
N ALA A 309 6.41 -10.55 -2.92
CA ALA A 309 6.24 -11.98 -2.69
C ALA A 309 6.22 -12.78 -4.01
N ALA A 310 5.60 -12.23 -5.07
CA ALA A 310 5.59 -12.81 -6.41
C ALA A 310 6.89 -12.55 -7.22
N HIS A 311 7.78 -11.68 -6.73
CA HIS A 311 9.14 -11.50 -7.28
C HIS A 311 10.21 -12.30 -6.52
N SER A 312 9.80 -13.25 -5.67
CA SER A 312 10.73 -14.07 -4.88
C SER A 312 11.55 -15.07 -5.71
N ASP A 313 11.38 -15.12 -7.03
CA ASP A 313 12.04 -16.04 -7.98
C ASP A 313 11.91 -17.54 -7.60
N LEU A 314 10.93 -17.87 -6.75
CA LEU A 314 10.62 -19.25 -6.38
C LEU A 314 9.96 -20.01 -7.54
N ALA A 315 9.18 -19.31 -8.36
CA ALA A 315 8.46 -19.90 -9.48
C ALA A 315 8.38 -18.94 -10.67
N SER A 316 8.14 -19.53 -11.86
CA SER A 316 7.93 -18.78 -13.09
C SER A 316 6.60 -18.02 -13.08
N SER A 317 5.59 -18.56 -12.41
CA SER A 317 4.26 -17.97 -12.25
C SER A 317 3.66 -18.27 -10.87
N TYR A 318 2.61 -17.55 -10.51
CA TYR A 318 2.01 -17.64 -9.17
C TYR A 318 0.49 -17.69 -9.23
N VAL A 319 -0.11 -18.44 -8.32
CA VAL A 319 -1.53 -18.33 -8.00
C VAL A 319 -1.65 -17.65 -6.64
N MET A 320 -2.26 -16.47 -6.62
CA MET A 320 -2.50 -15.69 -5.41
C MET A 320 -3.90 -15.98 -4.87
N LEU A 321 -3.97 -16.42 -3.62
CA LEU A 321 -5.19 -16.91 -2.98
C LEU A 321 -5.56 -16.05 -1.77
N SER A 322 -6.81 -15.59 -1.72
CA SER A 322 -7.37 -14.87 -0.58
C SER A 322 -8.86 -15.16 -0.37
N TRP A 323 -9.30 -15.21 0.90
CA TRP A 323 -10.70 -15.29 1.27
C TRP A 323 -11.26 -13.96 1.78
N SER A 324 -10.41 -13.02 2.19
CA SER A 324 -10.85 -11.74 2.75
C SER A 324 -11.28 -10.76 1.67
N ARG A 325 -12.45 -10.15 1.86
CA ARG A 325 -12.95 -9.09 0.97
C ARG A 325 -12.04 -7.86 0.96
N ASP A 326 -11.38 -7.56 2.09
CA ASP A 326 -10.51 -6.39 2.24
C ASP A 326 -9.26 -6.48 1.39
N TYR A 327 -8.78 -7.69 1.11
CA TYR A 327 -7.59 -7.89 0.32
C TYR A 327 -7.84 -7.89 -1.20
N ARG A 328 -9.10 -8.08 -1.64
CA ARG A 328 -9.43 -8.27 -3.06
C ARG A 328 -8.89 -7.17 -3.97
N LEU A 329 -9.06 -5.90 -3.59
CA LEU A 329 -8.57 -4.80 -4.41
C LEU A 329 -7.03 -4.74 -4.44
N ALA A 330 -6.36 -5.03 -3.33
CA ALA A 330 -4.90 -5.11 -3.28
C ALA A 330 -4.38 -6.25 -4.17
N PHE A 331 -5.02 -7.42 -4.14
CA PHE A 331 -4.70 -8.56 -5.01
C PHE A 331 -4.92 -8.24 -6.49
N ARG A 332 -6.04 -7.64 -6.85
CA ARG A 332 -6.31 -7.19 -8.22
C ARG A 332 -5.30 -6.14 -8.69
N GLN A 333 -4.92 -5.22 -7.81
CA GLN A 333 -3.90 -4.23 -8.13
C GLN A 333 -2.52 -4.88 -8.30
N ALA A 334 -2.14 -5.83 -7.45
CA ALA A 334 -0.91 -6.60 -7.59
C ALA A 334 -0.89 -7.38 -8.92
N LYS A 335 -1.98 -8.06 -9.29
CA LYS A 335 -2.11 -8.74 -10.60
C LYS A 335 -1.91 -7.77 -11.78
N ARG A 336 -2.50 -6.56 -11.72
CA ARG A 336 -2.30 -5.54 -12.77
C ARG A 336 -0.84 -5.12 -12.95
N LEU A 337 -0.06 -5.13 -11.86
CA LEU A 337 1.38 -4.78 -11.90
C LEU A 337 2.23 -5.94 -12.37
N LEU A 338 1.86 -7.18 -12.02
CA LEU A 338 2.60 -8.41 -12.32
C LEU A 338 2.23 -9.03 -13.67
N GLY A 339 1.09 -8.64 -14.24
CA GLY A 339 0.61 -9.15 -15.53
C GLY A 339 0.30 -10.63 -15.52
N ASP A 340 0.66 -11.32 -16.59
CA ASP A 340 0.35 -12.74 -16.83
C ASP A 340 1.16 -13.71 -15.93
N ARG A 341 2.07 -13.19 -15.12
CA ARG A 341 2.81 -14.03 -14.14
C ARG A 341 1.96 -14.48 -12.98
N VAL A 342 0.79 -13.89 -12.78
CA VAL A 342 -0.05 -14.12 -11.60
C VAL A 342 -1.49 -14.37 -11.98
N GLU A 343 -2.08 -15.41 -11.40
CA GLU A 343 -3.52 -15.67 -11.42
C GLU A 343 -4.12 -15.49 -10.02
N LEU A 344 -5.40 -15.15 -9.95
CA LEU A 344 -6.10 -14.91 -8.69
C LEU A 344 -7.18 -15.97 -8.42
N VAL A 345 -7.25 -16.39 -7.15
CA VAL A 345 -8.37 -17.19 -6.63
C VAL A 345 -8.94 -16.47 -5.41
N LEU A 346 -10.08 -15.81 -5.59
CA LEU A 346 -10.71 -14.95 -4.59
C LEU A 346 -11.90 -15.67 -3.94
N CYS A 347 -11.66 -16.36 -2.85
CA CYS A 347 -12.67 -17.08 -2.08
C CYS A 347 -13.55 -16.12 -1.25
N GLN A 348 -14.68 -16.59 -0.75
CA GLN A 348 -15.59 -15.82 0.10
C GLN A 348 -15.36 -16.08 1.58
N ASP A 349 -14.82 -17.26 1.91
CA ASP A 349 -14.55 -17.70 3.27
C ASP A 349 -13.33 -18.63 3.37
N LYS A 350 -12.94 -18.96 4.60
CA LYS A 350 -11.80 -19.85 4.89
C LYS A 350 -12.01 -21.29 4.42
N MET A 351 -13.25 -21.76 4.38
CA MET A 351 -13.56 -23.13 3.93
C MET A 351 -13.36 -23.26 2.43
N GLN A 352 -13.80 -22.28 1.66
CA GLN A 352 -13.54 -22.22 0.21
C GLN A 352 -12.04 -22.13 -0.07
N GLN A 353 -11.31 -21.31 0.69
CA GLN A 353 -9.85 -21.20 0.59
C GLN A 353 -9.17 -22.56 0.83
N ALA A 354 -9.57 -23.30 1.87
CA ALA A 354 -9.01 -24.62 2.15
C ALA A 354 -9.29 -25.63 1.02
N LYS A 355 -10.48 -25.60 0.41
CA LYS A 355 -10.80 -26.43 -0.76
C LYS A 355 -9.96 -26.04 -1.97
N ALA A 356 -9.77 -24.75 -2.21
CA ALA A 356 -8.90 -24.26 -3.28
C ALA A 356 -7.46 -24.74 -3.12
N ILE A 357 -6.88 -24.61 -1.91
CA ILE A 357 -5.50 -25.07 -1.63
C ILE A 357 -5.34 -26.57 -1.95
N LYS A 358 -6.30 -27.40 -1.53
CA LYS A 358 -6.26 -28.85 -1.78
C LYS A 358 -6.35 -29.23 -3.27
N ALA A 359 -6.92 -28.36 -4.09
CA ALA A 359 -7.07 -28.60 -5.52
C ALA A 359 -5.87 -28.09 -6.35
N PHE A 360 -4.89 -27.45 -5.72
CA PHE A 360 -3.67 -27.00 -6.38
C PHE A 360 -2.83 -28.17 -6.87
N ASP A 361 -2.38 -28.09 -8.13
CA ASP A 361 -1.56 -29.10 -8.79
C ASP A 361 -0.27 -28.44 -9.31
N PRO A 362 0.91 -28.76 -8.74
CA PRO A 362 2.17 -28.15 -9.13
C PRO A 362 2.62 -28.45 -10.56
N GLU A 363 2.05 -29.49 -11.19
CA GLU A 363 2.38 -29.87 -12.57
C GLU A 363 1.64 -29.03 -13.62
N LYS A 364 0.59 -28.31 -13.20
CA LYS A 364 -0.22 -27.45 -14.06
C LYS A 364 0.28 -26.02 -14.08
N ASP A 365 -0.10 -25.26 -15.10
CA ASP A 365 0.22 -23.82 -15.13
C ASP A 365 -0.70 -22.98 -14.21
N ALA A 366 -0.39 -21.69 -14.07
CA ALA A 366 -1.12 -20.82 -13.16
C ALA A 366 -2.59 -20.63 -13.58
N ALA A 367 -2.86 -20.54 -14.88
CA ALA A 367 -4.21 -20.33 -15.39
C ALA A 367 -5.09 -21.57 -15.18
N GLU A 368 -4.53 -22.77 -15.46
CA GLU A 368 -5.23 -24.03 -15.22
C GLU A 368 -5.47 -24.27 -13.72
N ASN A 369 -4.47 -23.98 -12.86
CA ASN A 369 -4.62 -24.06 -11.43
C ASN A 369 -5.71 -23.09 -10.93
N SER A 370 -5.70 -21.83 -11.37
CA SER A 370 -6.72 -20.87 -11.00
C SER A 370 -8.12 -21.38 -11.27
N ARG A 371 -8.36 -21.94 -12.48
CA ARG A 371 -9.66 -22.49 -12.87
C ARG A 371 -10.07 -23.69 -12.00
N ILE A 372 -9.17 -24.65 -11.77
CA ILE A 372 -9.46 -25.85 -10.96
C ILE A 372 -9.73 -25.46 -9.51
N MET A 373 -8.93 -24.56 -8.96
CA MET A 373 -9.07 -24.09 -7.60
C MET A 373 -10.36 -23.31 -7.39
N GLN A 374 -10.77 -22.47 -8.35
CA GLN A 374 -12.03 -21.75 -8.34
C GLN A 374 -13.21 -22.72 -8.38
N GLN A 375 -13.17 -23.72 -9.27
CA GLN A 375 -14.19 -24.75 -9.36
C GLN A 375 -14.31 -25.56 -8.06
N ALA A 376 -13.20 -25.99 -7.47
CA ALA A 376 -13.19 -26.74 -6.21
C ALA A 376 -13.71 -25.92 -5.02
N ALA A 377 -13.45 -24.62 -5.04
CA ALA A 377 -13.96 -23.68 -4.04
C ALA A 377 -15.44 -23.30 -4.27
N GLY A 378 -16.01 -23.59 -5.45
CA GLY A 378 -17.35 -23.12 -5.82
C GLY A 378 -17.43 -21.60 -5.99
N VAL A 379 -16.36 -21.00 -6.52
CA VAL A 379 -16.23 -19.55 -6.77
C VAL A 379 -16.39 -19.30 -8.28
N ALA A 380 -17.12 -18.25 -8.66
CA ALA A 380 -17.20 -17.85 -10.06
C ALA A 380 -15.83 -17.34 -10.57
N GLU A 381 -15.56 -17.55 -11.85
CA GLU A 381 -14.38 -16.99 -12.51
C GLU A 381 -14.31 -15.47 -12.30
N SER A 382 -13.16 -14.98 -11.84
CA SER A 382 -12.94 -13.59 -11.43
C SER A 382 -12.36 -12.73 -12.55
#